data_8b7410da212f4493b3534dd46206d372
#
_entry.id   8b7410da212f4493b3534dd46206d372
#
_cell.length_a   1.000
_cell.length_b   1.000
_cell.length_c   1.000
_cell.angle_alpha   90.00
_cell.angle_beta   90.00
_cell.angle_gamma   90.00
#
_symmetry.space_group_name_H-M   'P 1'
#
loop_
_entity.id
_entity.type
_entity.pdbx_description
1 polymer ?
#
loop_
_entity_poly.entity_id
_entity_poly.type
_entity_poly.pdbx_seq_one_letter_code
_entity_poly.pdbx_strand_id
1 'polypeptide(L)'
;MKKHLRLAALLATTILVLSSCSTQKQVRLVLLPDIQTYSRLYPDILRSQTQWAVEHADSIDFVLQQGDMTDHNIDKEWAVAASTLNMMDDKVPYAFVMGNHDLGKNSNKRDSQLFNNYFPYAKYSIRGI
;
A
#
# COMPACT_ATOMS: atom_id res chain seq x y z
N MET A 1 2.47 33.45 -51.70
CA MET A 1 1.43 33.28 -50.65
C MET A 1 1.04 31.81 -50.45
N LYS A 2 0.58 31.04 -51.43
CA LYS A 2 0.12 29.65 -51.22
C LYS A 2 1.17 28.66 -50.65
N LYS A 3 2.47 28.81 -50.99
CA LYS A 3 3.56 27.96 -50.48
C LYS A 3 3.85 28.16 -48.98
N HIS A 4 3.87 29.39 -48.50
CA HIS A 4 4.08 29.72 -47.11
C HIS A 4 2.91 29.27 -46.20
N LEU A 5 1.68 29.33 -46.72
CA LEU A 5 0.49 28.88 -46.01
C LEU A 5 0.51 27.35 -45.81
N ARG A 6 0.95 26.58 -46.85
CA ARG A 6 1.10 25.12 -46.76
C ARG A 6 2.19 24.72 -45.80
N LEU A 7 3.31 25.43 -45.76
CA LEU A 7 4.41 25.17 -44.85
C LEU A 7 4.00 25.44 -43.41
N ALA A 8 3.30 26.54 -43.13
CA ALA A 8 2.78 26.87 -41.81
C ALA A 8 1.73 25.85 -41.35
N ALA A 9 0.86 25.37 -42.21
CA ALA A 9 -0.10 24.34 -41.88
C ALA A 9 0.58 22.99 -41.54
N LEU A 10 1.65 22.61 -42.29
CA LEU A 10 2.42 21.39 -42.02
C LEU A 10 3.15 21.50 -40.66
N LEU A 11 3.75 22.64 -40.34
CA LEU A 11 4.40 22.87 -39.05
C LEU A 11 3.39 22.81 -37.90
N ALA A 12 2.22 23.40 -38.04
CA ALA A 12 1.16 23.40 -37.03
C ALA A 12 0.65 21.97 -36.75
N THR A 13 0.46 21.15 -37.80
CA THR A 13 0.04 19.74 -37.63
C THR A 13 1.13 18.90 -36.95
N THR A 14 2.41 19.13 -37.26
CA THR A 14 3.53 18.41 -36.63
C THR A 14 3.64 18.75 -35.14
N ILE A 15 3.45 20.01 -34.76
CA ILE A 15 3.45 20.43 -33.36
C ILE A 15 2.26 19.83 -32.58
N LEU A 16 1.06 19.75 -33.19
CA LEU A 16 -0.09 19.10 -32.54
C LEU A 16 0.12 17.62 -32.29
N VAL A 17 0.76 16.90 -33.20
CA VAL A 17 1.04 15.46 -33.04
C VAL A 17 2.08 15.21 -31.94
N LEU A 18 3.08 16.08 -31.79
CA LEU A 18 4.09 15.96 -30.75
C LEU A 18 3.56 16.29 -29.35
N SER A 19 2.49 17.08 -29.24
CA SER A 19 1.85 17.41 -27.96
C SER A 19 0.96 16.30 -27.41
N SER A 20 0.71 15.23 -28.17
CA SER A 20 -0.13 14.10 -27.78
C SER A 20 0.63 13.01 -26.97
N CYS A 21 1.83 13.31 -26.48
CA CYS A 21 2.52 12.40 -25.55
C CYS A 21 1.84 12.52 -24.19
N SER A 22 0.80 11.70 -23.95
CA SER A 22 0.20 11.60 -22.63
C SER A 22 1.26 11.05 -21.65
N THR A 23 1.64 11.83 -20.69
CA THR A 23 2.43 11.36 -19.55
C THR A 23 1.61 10.27 -18.84
N GLN A 24 1.92 9.01 -19.09
CA GLN A 24 1.35 7.92 -18.32
C GLN A 24 1.72 8.13 -16.84
N LYS A 25 0.70 8.33 -16.00
CA LYS A 25 0.90 8.41 -14.55
C LYS A 25 1.40 7.04 -14.09
N GLN A 26 2.63 6.96 -13.64
CA GLN A 26 3.17 5.76 -13.03
C GLN A 26 2.54 5.60 -11.65
N VAL A 27 2.01 4.40 -11.38
CA VAL A 27 1.51 4.02 -10.05
C VAL A 27 2.63 3.26 -9.33
N ARG A 28 2.97 3.69 -8.13
CA ARG A 28 4.00 3.08 -7.29
C ARG A 28 3.35 2.35 -6.12
N LEU A 29 3.44 1.03 -6.17
CA LEU A 29 2.93 0.14 -5.14
C LEU A 29 4.10 -0.41 -4.32
N VAL A 30 3.95 -0.40 -3.01
CA VAL A 30 4.83 -1.11 -2.09
C VAL A 30 4.11 -2.36 -1.61
N LEU A 31 4.74 -3.50 -1.73
CA LEU A 31 4.24 -4.77 -1.24
C LEU A 31 5.02 -5.16 0.02
N LEU A 32 4.31 -5.32 1.13
CA LEU A 32 4.85 -5.89 2.35
C LEU A 32 4.42 -7.37 2.39
N PRO A 33 5.34 -8.31 2.22
CA PRO A 33 5.02 -9.74 2.30
C PRO A 33 4.74 -10.15 3.75
N ASP A 34 4.80 -11.44 4.04
CA ASP A 34 4.66 -12.01 5.38
C ASP A 34 5.55 -11.30 6.40
N ILE A 35 4.93 -10.67 7.39
CA ILE A 35 5.64 -9.97 8.46
C ILE A 35 5.61 -10.71 9.80
N GLN A 36 5.07 -11.91 9.83
CA GLN A 36 4.86 -12.75 11.02
C GLN A 36 6.12 -12.93 11.87
N THR A 37 7.26 -13.20 11.23
CA THR A 37 8.54 -13.35 11.92
C THR A 37 9.01 -12.03 12.52
N TYR A 38 8.77 -10.92 11.84
CA TYR A 38 9.13 -9.60 12.36
C TYR A 38 8.25 -9.21 13.53
N SER A 39 6.94 -9.43 13.46
CA SER A 39 6.01 -9.16 14.56
C SER A 39 6.38 -9.95 15.82
N ARG A 40 6.89 -11.17 15.65
CA ARG A 40 7.28 -12.04 16.76
C ARG A 40 8.66 -11.75 17.33
N LEU A 41 9.67 -11.61 16.47
CA LEU A 41 11.09 -11.66 16.87
C LEU A 41 11.88 -10.39 16.56
N TYR A 42 11.47 -9.62 15.54
CA TYR A 42 12.26 -8.51 15.03
C TYR A 42 11.40 -7.26 14.78
N PRO A 43 10.70 -6.74 15.80
CA PRO A 43 9.77 -5.62 15.65
C PRO A 43 10.44 -4.36 15.10
N ASP A 44 11.72 -4.14 15.36
CA ASP A 44 12.45 -2.98 14.86
C ASP A 44 12.66 -3.04 13.35
N ILE A 45 12.78 -4.24 12.76
CA ILE A 45 12.85 -4.40 11.30
C ILE A 45 11.51 -4.00 10.68
N LEU A 46 10.39 -4.49 11.23
CA LEU A 46 9.07 -4.10 10.76
C LEU A 46 8.84 -2.59 10.89
N ARG A 47 9.24 -2.02 12.02
CA ARG A 47 9.16 -0.57 12.26
C ARG A 47 9.97 0.22 11.22
N SER A 48 11.17 -0.22 10.89
CA SER A 48 12.01 0.46 9.90
C SER A 48 11.43 0.42 8.50
N GLN A 49 10.79 -0.71 8.11
CA GLN A 49 10.09 -0.83 6.82
C GLN A 49 8.90 0.14 6.74
N THR A 50 8.09 0.18 7.78
CA THR A 50 6.93 1.08 7.84
C THR A 50 7.35 2.54 7.91
N GLN A 51 8.38 2.86 8.69
CA GLN A 51 8.95 4.19 8.77
C GLN A 51 9.45 4.66 7.40
N TRP A 52 10.14 3.79 6.67
CA TRP A 52 10.58 4.09 5.31
C TRP A 52 9.39 4.43 4.39
N ALA A 53 8.29 3.67 4.47
CA ALA A 53 7.09 3.96 3.68
C ALA A 53 6.51 5.34 4.02
N VAL A 54 6.48 5.71 5.31
CA VAL A 54 6.03 7.02 5.78
C VAL A 54 6.94 8.15 5.27
N GLU A 55 8.26 7.95 5.32
CA GLU A 55 9.24 8.94 4.85
C GLU A 55 9.20 9.16 3.33
N HIS A 56 8.70 8.16 2.59
CA HIS A 56 8.56 8.21 1.14
C HIS A 56 7.11 8.36 0.66
N ALA A 57 6.22 8.82 1.54
CA ALA A 57 4.78 8.93 1.27
C ALA A 57 4.45 9.69 -0.02
N ASP A 58 5.17 10.78 -0.31
CA ASP A 58 4.97 11.58 -1.53
C ASP A 58 5.27 10.81 -2.83
N SER A 59 5.96 9.69 -2.73
CA SER A 59 6.36 8.87 -3.87
C SER A 59 5.68 7.50 -3.92
N ILE A 60 4.81 7.19 -2.95
CA ILE A 60 4.10 5.91 -2.84
C ILE A 60 2.60 6.18 -3.01
N ASP A 61 1.99 5.55 -4.01
CA ASP A 61 0.54 5.67 -4.21
C ASP A 61 -0.25 4.73 -3.29
N PHE A 62 0.32 3.56 -2.93
CA PHE A 62 -0.34 2.59 -2.08
C PHE A 62 0.62 1.56 -1.48
N VAL A 63 0.33 1.09 -0.26
CA VAL A 63 1.03 -0.02 0.38
C VAL A 63 0.05 -1.19 0.57
N LEU A 64 0.43 -2.37 0.13
CA LEU A 64 -0.34 -3.60 0.32
C LEU A 64 0.44 -4.59 1.19
N GLN A 65 -0.08 -4.90 2.36
CA GLN A 65 0.41 -5.98 3.21
C GLN A 65 -0.34 -7.27 2.86
N GLN A 66 0.39 -8.36 2.61
CA GLN A 66 -0.12 -9.56 1.95
C GLN A 66 -0.56 -10.69 2.90
N GLY A 67 -0.79 -10.38 4.16
CA GLY A 67 -1.21 -11.36 5.18
C GLY A 67 -0.05 -11.91 5.99
N ASP A 68 -0.35 -12.88 6.84
CA ASP A 68 0.56 -13.46 7.82
C ASP A 68 1.28 -12.37 8.64
N MET A 69 0.47 -11.52 9.26
CA MET A 69 0.94 -10.43 10.11
C MET A 69 1.44 -10.93 11.45
N THR A 70 0.93 -12.10 11.89
CA THR A 70 1.31 -12.77 13.14
C THR A 70 1.73 -14.20 12.87
N ASP A 71 2.59 -14.78 13.73
CA ASP A 71 2.99 -16.19 13.61
C ASP A 71 2.07 -17.14 14.40
N HIS A 72 1.55 -16.67 15.54
CA HIS A 72 0.77 -17.51 16.46
C HIS A 72 -0.64 -16.99 16.75
N ASN A 73 -1.07 -15.89 16.11
CA ASN A 73 -2.34 -15.25 16.38
C ASN A 73 -2.53 -14.94 17.88
N ILE A 74 -1.58 -14.25 18.48
CA ILE A 74 -1.62 -13.84 19.90
C ILE A 74 -1.54 -12.32 20.03
N ASP A 75 -2.12 -11.77 21.10
CA ASP A 75 -2.20 -10.33 21.36
C ASP A 75 -0.86 -9.61 21.27
N LYS A 76 0.22 -10.22 21.77
CA LYS A 76 1.56 -9.61 21.73
C LYS A 76 2.02 -9.32 20.30
N GLU A 77 1.82 -10.28 19.39
CA GLU A 77 2.23 -10.15 17.98
C GLU A 77 1.31 -9.16 17.25
N TRP A 78 0.00 -9.22 17.53
CA TRP A 78 -0.97 -8.26 17.00
C TRP A 78 -0.69 -6.82 17.45
N ALA A 79 -0.32 -6.63 18.71
CA ALA A 79 0.05 -5.31 19.22
C ALA A 79 1.26 -4.73 18.48
N VAL A 80 2.27 -5.54 18.18
CA VAL A 80 3.43 -5.14 17.38
C VAL A 80 3.01 -4.79 15.94
N ALA A 81 2.29 -5.68 15.28
CA ALA A 81 1.84 -5.47 13.91
C ALA A 81 0.98 -4.19 13.80
N ALA A 82 -0.02 -4.04 14.66
CA ALA A 82 -0.91 -2.89 14.65
C ALA A 82 -0.19 -1.58 14.97
N SER A 83 0.62 -1.54 16.03
CA SER A 83 1.36 -0.32 16.40
C SER A 83 2.31 0.14 15.30
N THR A 84 2.80 -0.79 14.51
CA THR A 84 3.75 -0.51 13.43
C THR A 84 3.03 -0.11 12.15
N LEU A 85 2.04 -0.88 11.69
CA LEU A 85 1.29 -0.56 10.47
C LEU A 85 0.48 0.74 10.60
N ASN A 86 -0.04 1.03 11.80
CA ASN A 86 -0.75 2.28 12.07
C ASN A 86 0.14 3.54 11.99
N MET A 87 1.46 3.40 11.89
CA MET A 87 2.34 4.54 11.58
C MET A 87 2.05 5.17 10.22
N MET A 88 1.43 4.41 9.31
CA MET A 88 1.02 4.88 7.98
C MET A 88 -0.33 5.62 7.98
N ASP A 89 -1.08 5.60 9.10
CA ASP A 89 -2.39 6.28 9.19
C ASP A 89 -2.27 7.75 8.78
N ASP A 90 -3.19 8.19 7.93
CA ASP A 90 -3.27 9.55 7.38
C ASP A 90 -2.02 10.03 6.61
N LYS A 91 -1.06 9.16 6.32
CA LYS A 91 0.19 9.47 5.61
C LYS A 91 0.31 8.75 4.28
N VAL A 92 0.05 7.46 4.26
CA VAL A 92 0.13 6.63 3.06
C VAL A 92 -1.11 5.77 2.97
N PRO A 93 -1.82 5.75 1.83
CA PRO A 93 -2.91 4.80 1.64
C PRO A 93 -2.39 3.36 1.73
N TYR A 94 -3.04 2.53 2.53
CA TYR A 94 -2.64 1.14 2.65
C TYR A 94 -3.83 0.21 2.87
N ALA A 95 -3.63 -1.06 2.55
CA ALA A 95 -4.53 -2.15 2.92
C ALA A 95 -3.74 -3.38 3.33
N PHE A 96 -4.44 -4.28 3.97
CA PHE A 96 -3.90 -5.57 4.38
C PHE A 96 -4.96 -6.65 4.25
N VAL A 97 -4.52 -7.89 4.17
CA VAL A 97 -5.35 -9.07 4.17
C VAL A 97 -4.94 -10.01 5.29
N MET A 98 -5.81 -10.90 5.70
CA MET A 98 -5.44 -11.96 6.64
C MET A 98 -4.75 -13.11 5.90
N GLY A 99 -3.64 -13.59 6.47
CA GLY A 99 -3.04 -14.85 6.09
C GLY A 99 -3.57 -16.03 6.93
N ASN A 100 -3.01 -17.20 6.71
CA ASN A 100 -3.41 -18.40 7.44
C ASN A 100 -2.94 -18.42 8.89
N HIS A 101 -1.81 -17.79 9.21
CA HIS A 101 -1.29 -17.66 10.57
C HIS A 101 -2.16 -16.71 11.41
N ASP A 102 -2.71 -15.69 10.80
CA ASP A 102 -3.57 -14.69 11.44
C ASP A 102 -4.91 -15.26 11.93
N LEU A 103 -5.31 -16.42 11.41
CA LEU A 103 -6.53 -17.12 11.79
C LEU A 103 -6.30 -18.23 12.82
N GLY A 104 -5.06 -18.41 13.28
CA GLY A 104 -4.68 -19.45 14.22
C GLY A 104 -4.25 -20.77 13.55
N LYS A 105 -3.04 -21.19 13.90
CA LYS A 105 -2.30 -22.29 13.25
C LYS A 105 -2.96 -23.67 13.41
N ASN A 106 -3.68 -23.91 14.52
CA ASN A 106 -4.10 -25.24 14.95
C ASN A 106 -5.60 -25.37 15.17
N SER A 107 -6.38 -24.42 14.69
CA SER A 107 -7.79 -24.45 15.04
C SER A 107 -8.61 -25.06 13.92
N ASN A 108 -9.37 -26.11 14.27
CA ASN A 108 -10.59 -26.46 13.57
C ASN A 108 -11.61 -25.29 13.55
N LYS A 109 -11.30 -24.22 14.29
CA LYS A 109 -12.01 -22.96 14.33
C LYS A 109 -11.04 -21.86 13.93
N ARG A 110 -10.98 -21.57 12.65
CA ARG A 110 -10.37 -20.35 12.17
C ARG A 110 -11.24 -19.18 12.61
N ASP A 111 -10.67 -18.24 13.34
CA ASP A 111 -11.39 -17.04 13.73
C ASP A 111 -10.53 -15.79 13.48
N SER A 112 -11.22 -14.71 13.20
CA SER A 112 -10.61 -13.40 12.92
C SER A 112 -10.81 -12.43 14.08
N GLN A 113 -11.09 -12.91 15.27
CA GLN A 113 -11.46 -12.04 16.41
C GLN A 113 -10.34 -11.06 16.75
N LEU A 114 -9.11 -11.54 16.91
CA LEU A 114 -7.98 -10.69 17.22
C LEU A 114 -7.69 -9.70 16.09
N PHE A 115 -7.71 -10.17 14.83
CA PHE A 115 -7.60 -9.27 13.68
C PHE A 115 -8.60 -8.12 13.76
N ASN A 116 -9.91 -8.43 13.97
CA ASN A 116 -10.95 -7.43 14.03
C ASN A 116 -10.83 -6.49 15.23
N ASN A 117 -10.24 -6.97 16.34
CA ASN A 117 -9.98 -6.14 17.53
C ASN A 117 -8.88 -5.11 17.26
N TYR A 118 -7.80 -5.52 16.61
CA TYR A 118 -6.67 -4.64 16.32
C TYR A 118 -6.88 -3.76 15.08
N PHE A 119 -7.67 -4.26 14.12
CA PHE A 119 -7.99 -3.57 12.88
C PHE A 119 -9.51 -3.51 12.67
N PRO A 120 -10.24 -2.73 13.47
CA PRO A 120 -11.68 -2.63 13.36
C PRO A 120 -12.08 -2.02 12.02
N TYR A 121 -13.05 -2.63 11.35
CA TYR A 121 -13.57 -2.21 10.05
C TYR A 121 -13.92 -0.70 9.99
N ALA A 122 -14.49 -0.17 11.06
CA ALA A 122 -14.89 1.24 11.12
C ALA A 122 -13.69 2.22 10.96
N LYS A 123 -12.47 1.80 11.34
CA LYS A 123 -11.28 2.61 11.19
C LYS A 123 -10.78 2.61 9.74
N TYR A 124 -10.95 1.49 9.05
CA TYR A 124 -10.39 1.25 7.70
C TYR A 124 -11.44 1.30 6.60
N SER A 125 -12.71 1.54 6.95
CA SER A 125 -13.72 1.83 5.95
C SER A 125 -13.35 3.12 5.24
N ILE A 126 -13.16 3.04 3.94
CA ILE A 126 -12.70 4.13 3.11
C ILE A 126 -13.59 5.35 3.34
N ARG A 127 -13.02 6.42 3.85
CA ARG A 127 -13.69 7.71 3.95
C ARG A 127 -13.78 8.27 2.53
N GLY A 128 -14.89 7.99 1.88
CA GLY A 128 -15.29 8.69 0.65
C GLY A 128 -14.59 8.22 -0.62
N ILE A 129 -14.98 7.08 -1.12
CA ILE A 129 -15.07 6.87 -2.58
C ILE A 129 -16.52 6.91 -2.97
#